data_91b17529460d1da96c3929755115d872
#
_entry.id   91b17529460d1da96c3929755115d872
#
_cell.length_a   1.000
_cell.length_b   1.000
_cell.length_c   1.000
_cell.angle_alpha   90.00
_cell.angle_beta   90.00
_cell.angle_gamma   90.00
#
_symmetry.space_group_name_H-M   'P 1'
#
loop_
_entity.id
_entity.type
_entity.pdbx_description
1 polymer ?
#
loop_
_entity_poly.entity_id
_entity_poly.type
_entity_poly.pdbx_seq_one_letter_code
_entity_poly.pdbx_strand_id
1 'polypeptide(L)'
;PHVKLTFPELVNLAYRERVSLGERGHYITPSIGFDWSVGQGSPFLYFTNGASCSEVLIDRFTGELKVERVDILMDIGKSINPGLNRGQITGAFIQGMGWLTTEDLRYAASGALLSYSPTTYKIPNIYDTPPVFNVDTIDNDCTVNVKGSKAVGEPPLLLAFSVFFAVKNALSYVSGKEIATLVTPASGEEILSRLTEYKLKAAGLPFTPWPAEAGSVLQRAMSRAKGYSLIQDSVSAATLAEGDTIKIPVTVNGNGAGNGEEPLNGTNGSALKASEDEQELATEAAI
;
A
#
# COMPACT_ATOMS: atom_id res chain seq x y z
N PRO A 1 0.04 49.24 -32.03
CA PRO A 1 -0.37 48.16 -32.91
C PRO A 1 -0.02 46.82 -32.25
N HIS A 2 -1.04 46.05 -31.91
CA HIS A 2 -0.81 44.73 -31.36
C HIS A 2 -0.60 43.76 -32.53
N VAL A 3 0.65 43.42 -32.83
CA VAL A 3 0.96 42.36 -33.79
C VAL A 3 0.60 41.04 -33.12
N LYS A 4 -0.36 40.31 -33.68
CA LYS A 4 -0.69 38.93 -33.26
C LYS A 4 0.09 37.99 -34.15
N LEU A 5 1.01 37.22 -33.54
CA LEU A 5 1.74 36.14 -34.18
C LEU A 5 1.25 34.81 -33.60
N THR A 6 1.17 33.81 -34.44
CA THR A 6 1.07 32.40 -33.97
C THR A 6 2.41 31.96 -33.35
N PHE A 7 2.40 30.92 -32.51
CA PHE A 7 3.64 30.41 -31.92
C PHE A 7 4.71 30.04 -32.97
N PRO A 8 4.37 29.31 -34.07
CA PRO A 8 5.36 29.03 -35.14
C PRO A 8 5.94 30.32 -35.79
N GLU A 9 5.11 31.34 -36.04
CA GLU A 9 5.57 32.57 -36.59
C GLU A 9 6.51 33.32 -35.65
N LEU A 10 6.21 33.32 -34.35
CA LEU A 10 7.07 33.90 -33.32
C LEU A 10 8.43 33.18 -33.24
N VAL A 11 8.44 31.86 -33.27
CA VAL A 11 9.66 31.05 -33.25
C VAL A 11 10.51 31.33 -34.50
N ASN A 12 9.89 31.35 -35.68
CA ASN A 12 10.58 31.67 -36.94
C ASN A 12 11.16 33.08 -36.94
N LEU A 13 10.43 34.04 -36.41
CA LEU A 13 10.92 35.42 -36.29
C LEU A 13 12.12 35.48 -35.35
N ALA A 14 12.02 34.87 -34.15
CA ALA A 14 13.11 34.81 -33.20
C ALA A 14 14.36 34.14 -33.77
N TYR A 15 14.19 33.04 -34.54
CA TYR A 15 15.29 32.37 -35.21
C TYR A 15 15.98 33.27 -36.26
N ARG A 16 15.19 33.99 -37.08
CA ARG A 16 15.73 34.94 -38.09
C ARG A 16 16.46 36.11 -37.46
N GLU A 17 15.91 36.61 -36.36
CA GLU A 17 16.51 37.72 -35.58
C GLU A 17 17.68 37.25 -34.70
N ARG A 18 18.04 35.96 -34.77
CA ARG A 18 19.14 35.33 -34.02
C ARG A 18 18.98 35.49 -32.51
N VAL A 19 17.74 35.47 -32.03
CA VAL A 19 17.43 35.45 -30.61
C VAL A 19 17.68 34.01 -30.09
N SER A 20 18.35 33.89 -28.95
CA SER A 20 18.51 32.58 -28.32
C SER A 20 17.15 31.99 -27.95
N LEU A 21 16.88 30.79 -28.45
CA LEU A 21 15.65 30.02 -28.11
C LEU A 21 15.86 29.09 -26.91
N GLY A 22 17.03 29.10 -26.33
CA GLY A 22 17.37 28.33 -25.13
C GLY A 22 17.60 29.28 -23.95
N GLU A 23 17.09 28.90 -22.80
CA GLU A 23 17.30 29.61 -21.55
C GLU A 23 17.65 28.61 -20.42
N ARG A 24 18.41 29.07 -19.44
CA ARG A 24 18.76 28.30 -18.24
C ARG A 24 18.05 28.91 -17.04
N GLY A 25 17.15 28.15 -16.45
CA GLY A 25 16.52 28.47 -15.17
C GLY A 25 17.21 27.75 -14.01
N HIS A 26 17.34 28.41 -12.88
CA HIS A 26 17.80 27.79 -11.63
C HIS A 26 16.87 28.20 -10.51
N TYR A 27 16.44 27.18 -9.73
CA TYR A 27 15.62 27.38 -8.54
C TYR A 27 16.36 26.82 -7.32
N ILE A 28 16.48 27.63 -6.29
CA ILE A 28 17.01 27.22 -5.00
C ILE A 28 15.83 27.16 -4.04
N THR A 29 15.61 26.01 -3.43
CA THR A 29 14.57 25.86 -2.41
C THR A 29 14.87 26.77 -1.22
N PRO A 30 13.97 27.69 -0.86
CA PRO A 30 14.25 28.66 0.21
C PRO A 30 14.16 28.01 1.59
N SER A 31 14.84 28.61 2.55
CA SER A 31 14.71 28.29 4.00
C SER A 31 15.01 26.83 4.37
N ILE A 32 15.81 26.14 3.58
CA ILE A 32 16.30 24.81 3.90
C ILE A 32 17.72 24.91 4.47
N GLY A 33 17.94 24.27 5.60
CA GLY A 33 19.25 24.12 6.20
C GLY A 33 19.25 23.02 7.23
N PHE A 34 20.28 22.18 7.22
CA PHE A 34 20.43 21.09 8.16
C PHE A 34 21.89 20.90 8.54
N ASP A 35 22.18 20.96 9.82
CA ASP A 35 23.51 20.69 10.34
C ASP A 35 23.62 19.20 10.72
N TRP A 36 24.32 18.43 9.91
CA TRP A 36 24.51 17.00 10.11
C TRP A 36 25.35 16.67 11.35
N SER A 37 26.17 17.60 11.83
CA SER A 37 27.03 17.36 12.99
C SER A 37 26.27 17.31 14.30
N VAL A 38 25.18 18.06 14.40
CA VAL A 38 24.31 18.14 15.58
C VAL A 38 22.91 17.58 15.33
N GLY A 39 22.59 17.18 14.09
CA GLY A 39 21.30 16.61 13.74
C GLY A 39 20.14 17.61 13.84
N GLN A 40 20.37 18.90 13.60
CA GLN A 40 19.39 19.97 13.76
C GLN A 40 19.24 20.83 12.51
N GLY A 41 18.04 21.38 12.33
CA GLY A 41 17.75 22.29 11.22
C GLY A 41 16.35 22.11 10.65
N SER A 42 16.12 22.71 9.48
CA SER A 42 14.86 22.64 8.71
C SER A 42 15.14 21.99 7.36
N PRO A 43 15.20 20.64 7.27
CA PRO A 43 15.57 19.94 6.04
C PRO A 43 14.44 19.93 4.99
N PHE A 44 13.20 20.26 5.37
CA PHE A 44 12.03 20.16 4.52
C PHE A 44 11.32 21.50 4.36
N LEU A 45 10.90 21.82 3.13
CA LEU A 45 10.15 23.04 2.82
C LEU A 45 8.67 22.90 3.22
N TYR A 46 8.09 21.70 3.05
CA TYR A 46 6.70 21.38 3.35
C TYR A 46 6.55 19.88 3.65
N PHE A 47 5.38 19.51 4.11
CA PHE A 47 5.01 18.13 4.35
C PHE A 47 3.81 17.75 3.48
N THR A 48 3.82 16.51 3.00
CA THR A 48 2.69 15.90 2.31
C THR A 48 2.01 14.93 3.26
N ASN A 49 0.71 15.08 3.46
CA ASN A 49 -0.08 14.25 4.33
C ASN A 49 -1.04 13.40 3.51
N GLY A 50 -1.31 12.20 3.97
CA GLY A 50 -2.27 11.32 3.32
C GLY A 50 -2.73 10.23 4.27
N ALA A 51 -3.89 9.66 3.95
CA ALA A 51 -4.45 8.51 4.62
C ALA A 51 -4.90 7.49 3.58
N SER A 52 -4.78 6.20 3.90
CA SER A 52 -5.32 5.13 3.10
C SER A 52 -5.97 4.06 3.96
N CYS A 53 -7.00 3.45 3.41
CA CYS A 53 -7.68 2.32 4.00
C CYS A 53 -7.74 1.20 2.96
N SER A 54 -7.42 -0.03 3.37
CA SER A 54 -7.42 -1.18 2.47
C SER A 54 -8.22 -2.33 3.05
N GLU A 55 -8.97 -3.00 2.18
CA GLU A 55 -9.67 -4.24 2.47
C GLU A 55 -9.00 -5.39 1.74
N VAL A 56 -8.75 -6.49 2.46
CA VAL A 56 -8.08 -7.66 1.92
C VAL A 56 -8.88 -8.92 2.18
N LEU A 57 -8.77 -9.85 1.25
CA LEU A 57 -9.26 -11.21 1.34
C LEU A 57 -8.07 -12.17 1.37
N ILE A 58 -8.08 -13.10 2.32
CA ILE A 58 -7.04 -14.11 2.45
C ILE A 58 -7.68 -15.49 2.41
N ASP A 59 -7.25 -16.32 1.45
CA ASP A 59 -7.57 -17.72 1.47
C ASP A 59 -6.76 -18.42 2.56
N ARG A 60 -7.46 -18.97 3.55
CA ARG A 60 -6.84 -19.60 4.72
C ARG A 60 -6.17 -20.95 4.45
N PHE A 61 -6.39 -21.54 3.27
CA PHE A 61 -5.82 -22.82 2.87
C PHE A 61 -4.60 -22.66 1.97
N THR A 62 -4.60 -21.62 1.13
CA THR A 62 -3.53 -21.38 0.16
C THR A 62 -2.60 -20.25 0.57
N GLY A 63 -3.07 -19.33 1.43
CA GLY A 63 -2.38 -18.08 1.74
C GLY A 63 -2.52 -17.03 0.64
N GLU A 64 -3.36 -17.27 -0.37
CA GLU A 64 -3.61 -16.30 -1.44
C GLU A 64 -4.18 -15.01 -0.86
N LEU A 65 -3.59 -13.90 -1.28
CA LEU A 65 -3.99 -12.56 -0.89
C LEU A 65 -4.65 -11.87 -2.08
N LYS A 66 -5.81 -11.29 -1.84
CA LYS A 66 -6.48 -10.40 -2.79
C LYS A 66 -6.80 -9.08 -2.10
N VAL A 67 -6.44 -7.98 -2.74
CA VAL A 67 -6.81 -6.64 -2.28
C VAL A 67 -8.13 -6.26 -2.96
N GLU A 68 -9.21 -6.19 -2.19
CA GLU A 68 -10.56 -5.97 -2.72
C GLU A 68 -10.88 -4.49 -2.87
N ARG A 69 -10.40 -3.66 -1.94
CA ARG A 69 -10.71 -2.23 -1.92
C ARG A 69 -9.55 -1.42 -1.38
N VAL A 70 -9.36 -0.26 -1.96
CA VAL A 70 -8.43 0.77 -1.47
C VAL A 70 -9.08 2.13 -1.61
N ASP A 71 -9.09 2.89 -0.51
CA ASP A 71 -9.49 4.28 -0.47
C ASP A 71 -8.30 5.13 -0.05
N ILE A 72 -7.98 6.16 -0.84
CA ILE A 72 -6.87 7.08 -0.60
C ILE A 72 -7.38 8.51 -0.59
N LEU A 73 -6.99 9.26 0.44
CA LEU A 73 -7.14 10.70 0.51
C LEU A 73 -5.77 11.32 0.75
N MET A 74 -5.32 12.22 -0.13
CA MET A 74 -3.97 12.78 -0.08
C MET A 74 -3.95 14.29 -0.30
N ASP A 75 -3.14 14.98 0.50
CA ASP A 75 -2.82 16.40 0.32
C ASP A 75 -1.63 16.53 -0.66
N ILE A 76 -1.91 16.99 -1.85
CA ILE A 76 -0.91 17.27 -2.90
C ILE A 76 -0.71 18.77 -3.11
N GLY A 77 -1.20 19.60 -2.18
CA GLY A 77 -1.32 21.03 -2.40
C GLY A 77 -2.31 21.31 -3.52
N LYS A 78 -2.08 22.39 -4.27
CA LYS A 78 -2.88 22.69 -5.44
C LYS A 78 -2.47 21.84 -6.63
N SER A 79 -3.41 21.11 -7.18
CA SER A 79 -3.15 20.26 -8.35
C SER A 79 -2.78 21.08 -9.57
N ILE A 80 -1.64 20.78 -10.19
CA ILE A 80 -1.24 21.39 -11.48
C ILE A 80 -1.92 20.65 -12.63
N ASN A 81 -2.00 19.32 -12.55
CA ASN A 81 -2.67 18.48 -13.54
C ASN A 81 -3.34 17.29 -12.82
N PRO A 82 -4.67 17.33 -12.61
CA PRO A 82 -5.38 16.31 -11.86
C PRO A 82 -5.23 14.88 -12.43
N GLY A 83 -5.19 14.77 -13.77
CA GLY A 83 -5.03 13.47 -14.44
C GLY A 83 -3.65 12.84 -14.15
N LEU A 84 -2.59 13.63 -14.26
CA LEU A 84 -1.23 13.17 -13.94
C LEU A 84 -1.10 12.87 -12.45
N ASN A 85 -1.64 13.73 -11.59
CA ASN A 85 -1.56 13.53 -10.13
C ASN A 85 -2.25 12.23 -9.69
N ARG A 86 -3.45 11.96 -10.23
CA ARG A 86 -4.14 10.69 -9.98
C ARG A 86 -3.29 9.48 -10.43
N GLY A 87 -2.69 9.58 -11.64
CA GLY A 87 -1.79 8.54 -12.16
C GLY A 87 -0.58 8.30 -11.27
N GLN A 88 0.02 9.36 -10.72
CA GLN A 88 1.14 9.25 -9.78
C GLN A 88 0.72 8.56 -8.48
N ILE A 89 -0.41 8.95 -7.90
CA ILE A 89 -0.91 8.37 -6.65
C ILE A 89 -1.20 6.87 -6.84
N THR A 90 -1.94 6.51 -7.88
CA THR A 90 -2.28 5.10 -8.14
C THR A 90 -1.05 4.27 -8.46
N GLY A 91 -0.14 4.78 -9.30
CA GLY A 91 1.08 4.07 -9.68
C GLY A 91 2.03 3.83 -8.51
N ALA A 92 2.27 4.86 -7.68
CA ALA A 92 3.12 4.70 -6.51
C ALA A 92 2.51 3.78 -5.46
N PHE A 93 1.19 3.82 -5.26
CA PHE A 93 0.50 2.90 -4.36
C PHE A 93 0.64 1.44 -4.83
N ILE A 94 0.39 1.16 -6.11
CA ILE A 94 0.54 -0.20 -6.66
C ILE A 94 1.99 -0.69 -6.55
N GLN A 95 2.97 0.18 -6.77
CA GLN A 95 4.37 -0.15 -6.56
C GLN A 95 4.65 -0.51 -5.09
N GLY A 96 4.17 0.29 -4.16
CA GLY A 96 4.30 0.00 -2.73
C GLY A 96 3.58 -1.29 -2.30
N MET A 97 2.41 -1.55 -2.88
CA MET A 97 1.66 -2.79 -2.67
C MET A 97 2.48 -4.00 -3.13
N GLY A 98 3.07 -3.95 -4.32
CA GLY A 98 3.95 -5.00 -4.82
C GLY A 98 5.15 -5.25 -3.92
N TRP A 99 5.83 -4.18 -3.53
CA TRP A 99 6.96 -4.23 -2.62
C TRP A 99 6.62 -4.92 -1.29
N LEU A 100 5.43 -4.69 -0.76
CA LEU A 100 4.99 -5.23 0.52
C LEU A 100 4.38 -6.63 0.42
N THR A 101 4.05 -7.14 -0.78
CA THR A 101 3.28 -8.38 -0.94
C THR A 101 3.90 -9.41 -1.88
N THR A 102 4.30 -9.02 -3.11
CA THR A 102 4.68 -9.97 -4.15
C THR A 102 6.15 -9.91 -4.56
N GLU A 103 6.81 -8.77 -4.35
CA GLU A 103 8.19 -8.54 -4.76
C GLU A 103 9.16 -9.11 -3.72
N ASP A 104 9.67 -10.32 -3.98
CA ASP A 104 10.51 -11.06 -3.05
C ASP A 104 11.90 -11.27 -3.63
N LEU A 105 12.91 -10.72 -2.94
CA LEU A 105 14.32 -10.90 -3.28
C LEU A 105 14.84 -12.19 -2.65
N ARG A 106 15.07 -13.19 -3.48
CA ARG A 106 15.58 -14.50 -3.06
C ARG A 106 17.04 -14.67 -3.48
N TYR A 107 17.87 -15.07 -2.54
CA TYR A 107 19.28 -15.35 -2.75
C TYR A 107 19.61 -16.82 -2.49
N ALA A 108 20.50 -17.38 -3.29
CA ALA A 108 21.11 -18.68 -3.01
C ALA A 108 22.11 -18.57 -1.84
N ALA A 109 22.49 -19.71 -1.25
CA ALA A 109 23.53 -19.76 -0.21
C ALA A 109 24.88 -19.19 -0.67
N SER A 110 25.14 -19.21 -1.98
CA SER A 110 26.32 -18.58 -2.61
C SER A 110 26.23 -17.05 -2.74
N GLY A 111 25.11 -16.43 -2.37
CA GLY A 111 24.84 -15.02 -2.57
C GLY A 111 24.33 -14.65 -3.97
N ALA A 112 24.14 -15.62 -4.87
CA ALA A 112 23.55 -15.36 -6.19
C ALA A 112 22.07 -15.01 -6.08
N LEU A 113 21.64 -13.93 -6.76
CA LEU A 113 20.24 -13.52 -6.82
C LEU A 113 19.44 -14.53 -7.66
N LEU A 114 18.40 -15.11 -7.08
CA LEU A 114 17.52 -16.07 -7.75
C LEU A 114 16.31 -15.39 -8.42
N SER A 115 15.85 -14.27 -7.85
CA SER A 115 14.71 -13.48 -8.38
C SER A 115 15.22 -12.36 -9.30
N TYR A 116 15.92 -12.70 -10.37
CA TYR A 116 16.57 -11.76 -11.27
C TYR A 116 15.82 -11.52 -12.59
N SER A 117 14.64 -12.06 -12.74
CA SER A 117 13.87 -11.97 -14.00
C SER A 117 12.38 -11.78 -13.72
N PRO A 118 11.58 -11.28 -14.68
CA PRO A 118 10.13 -11.13 -14.52
C PRO A 118 9.38 -12.42 -14.19
N THR A 119 9.98 -13.58 -14.47
CA THR A 119 9.41 -14.88 -14.11
C THR A 119 9.59 -15.24 -12.64
N THR A 120 10.57 -14.66 -11.98
CA THR A 120 10.95 -14.98 -10.59
C THR A 120 10.78 -13.80 -9.63
N TYR A 121 10.82 -12.57 -10.13
CA TYR A 121 10.52 -11.34 -9.39
C TYR A 121 9.19 -10.77 -9.86
N LYS A 122 8.18 -10.83 -9.00
CA LYS A 122 6.78 -10.55 -9.37
C LYS A 122 6.35 -9.16 -8.95
N ILE A 123 6.39 -8.23 -9.91
CA ILE A 123 5.70 -6.95 -9.76
C ILE A 123 4.19 -7.13 -9.98
N PRO A 124 3.35 -6.29 -9.38
CA PRO A 124 1.91 -6.32 -9.64
C PRO A 124 1.58 -6.12 -11.13
N ASN A 125 0.61 -6.86 -11.62
CA ASN A 125 0.06 -6.70 -12.96
C ASN A 125 -1.35 -6.10 -12.90
N ILE A 126 -2.01 -5.95 -14.04
CA ILE A 126 -3.34 -5.32 -14.11
C ILE A 126 -4.41 -6.07 -13.31
N TYR A 127 -4.28 -7.37 -13.13
CA TYR A 127 -5.25 -8.18 -12.37
C TYR A 127 -5.04 -8.08 -10.86
N ASP A 128 -3.89 -7.57 -10.41
CA ASP A 128 -3.60 -7.31 -8.99
C ASP A 128 -4.15 -5.95 -8.55
N THR A 129 -4.63 -5.14 -9.50
CA THR A 129 -5.27 -3.85 -9.20
C THR A 129 -6.56 -4.07 -8.42
N PRO A 130 -6.76 -3.41 -7.27
CA PRO A 130 -7.99 -3.54 -6.49
C PRO A 130 -9.23 -3.22 -7.34
N PRO A 131 -10.28 -4.06 -7.31
CA PRO A 131 -11.51 -3.79 -8.06
C PRO A 131 -12.17 -2.46 -7.69
N VAL A 132 -12.07 -2.07 -6.41
CA VAL A 132 -12.48 -0.77 -5.91
C VAL A 132 -11.24 0.02 -5.53
N PHE A 133 -10.90 1.03 -6.32
CA PHE A 133 -9.71 1.85 -6.11
C PHE A 133 -10.08 3.34 -6.16
N ASN A 134 -10.44 3.89 -5.02
CA ASN A 134 -10.84 5.27 -4.86
C ASN A 134 -9.62 6.13 -4.49
N VAL A 135 -9.43 7.20 -5.24
CA VAL A 135 -8.35 8.17 -4.97
C VAL A 135 -8.94 9.56 -5.04
N ASP A 136 -8.80 10.28 -3.94
CA ASP A 136 -9.21 11.67 -3.85
C ASP A 136 -8.08 12.53 -3.27
N THR A 137 -8.17 13.84 -3.47
CA THR A 137 -7.15 14.80 -3.05
C THR A 137 -7.77 15.92 -2.25
N ILE A 138 -7.05 16.38 -1.22
CA ILE A 138 -7.43 17.54 -0.42
C ILE A 138 -6.96 18.79 -1.16
N ASP A 139 -7.85 19.75 -1.35
CA ASP A 139 -7.48 21.07 -1.85
C ASP A 139 -6.87 21.91 -0.70
N ASN A 140 -5.55 22.02 -0.72
CA ASN A 140 -4.78 22.68 0.33
C ASN A 140 -3.59 23.43 -0.28
N ASP A 141 -3.72 24.73 -0.40
CA ASP A 141 -2.71 25.58 -1.04
C ASP A 141 -1.38 25.58 -0.26
N CYS A 142 -0.30 25.20 -0.93
CA CYS A 142 1.05 25.28 -0.39
C CYS A 142 1.72 26.58 -0.83
N THR A 143 1.54 27.63 -0.05
CA THR A 143 1.98 28.98 -0.41
C THR A 143 3.49 29.15 -0.55
N VAL A 144 4.27 28.20 -0.03
CA VAL A 144 5.75 28.24 -0.07
C VAL A 144 6.34 27.57 -1.30
N ASN A 145 5.54 26.84 -2.09
CA ASN A 145 6.02 26.11 -3.25
C ASN A 145 5.39 26.60 -4.57
N VAL A 146 6.02 26.22 -5.68
CA VAL A 146 5.61 26.64 -7.03
C VAL A 146 4.15 26.27 -7.28
N LYS A 147 3.34 27.27 -7.66
CA LYS A 147 1.90 27.15 -7.94
C LYS A 147 1.08 26.51 -6.81
N GLY A 148 1.56 26.56 -5.57
CA GLY A 148 0.87 25.96 -4.43
C GLY A 148 0.88 24.44 -4.39
N SER A 149 1.70 23.78 -5.22
CA SER A 149 1.76 22.32 -5.33
C SER A 149 2.60 21.68 -4.23
N LYS A 150 2.38 20.39 -3.99
CA LYS A 150 3.23 19.52 -3.17
C LYS A 150 3.66 18.30 -3.98
N ALA A 151 4.67 17.59 -3.48
CA ALA A 151 5.13 16.34 -4.09
C ALA A 151 4.01 15.29 -4.12
N VAL A 152 3.91 14.56 -5.22
CA VAL A 152 2.87 13.55 -5.45
C VAL A 152 3.44 12.23 -5.98
N GLY A 153 4.67 12.22 -6.50
CA GLY A 153 5.23 11.04 -7.15
C GLY A 153 5.63 9.92 -6.19
N GLU A 154 6.29 10.26 -5.09
CA GLU A 154 6.85 9.28 -4.14
C GLU A 154 6.02 9.06 -2.88
N PRO A 155 5.40 10.07 -2.25
CA PRO A 155 4.70 9.88 -0.98
C PRO A 155 3.61 8.81 -0.98
N PRO A 156 2.84 8.59 -2.07
CA PRO A 156 1.79 7.58 -2.08
C PRO A 156 2.28 6.13 -1.96
N LEU A 157 3.56 5.86 -2.23
CA LEU A 157 4.17 4.53 -2.02
C LEU A 157 3.98 4.08 -0.57
N LEU A 158 4.18 4.98 0.39
CA LEU A 158 4.04 4.67 1.82
C LEU A 158 2.58 4.40 2.23
N LEU A 159 1.60 4.91 1.49
CA LEU A 159 0.18 4.63 1.77
C LEU A 159 -0.18 3.14 1.55
N ALA A 160 0.62 2.42 0.76
CA ALA A 160 0.44 0.98 0.55
C ALA A 160 0.68 0.13 1.82
N PHE A 161 1.30 0.69 2.88
CA PHE A 161 1.35 0.02 4.18
C PHE A 161 -0.03 -0.33 4.73
N SER A 162 -1.09 0.36 4.28
CA SER A 162 -2.47 0.00 4.64
C SER A 162 -2.81 -1.44 4.24
N VAL A 163 -2.30 -1.93 3.10
CA VAL A 163 -2.47 -3.33 2.68
C VAL A 163 -1.74 -4.28 3.62
N PHE A 164 -0.47 -3.99 3.96
CA PHE A 164 0.30 -4.81 4.88
C PHE A 164 -0.36 -4.90 6.26
N PHE A 165 -0.85 -3.79 6.78
CA PHE A 165 -1.55 -3.78 8.05
C PHE A 165 -2.93 -4.43 7.98
N ALA A 166 -3.61 -4.40 6.83
CA ALA A 166 -4.84 -5.14 6.60
C ALA A 166 -4.60 -6.65 6.68
N VAL A 167 -3.54 -7.15 6.02
CA VAL A 167 -3.11 -8.56 6.13
C VAL A 167 -2.80 -8.92 7.59
N LYS A 168 -2.03 -8.08 8.27
CA LYS A 168 -1.66 -8.30 9.66
C LYS A 168 -2.89 -8.35 10.59
N ASN A 169 -3.86 -7.46 10.35
CA ASN A 169 -5.12 -7.45 11.08
C ASN A 169 -5.95 -8.72 10.78
N ALA A 170 -6.06 -9.12 9.52
CA ALA A 170 -6.76 -10.36 9.15
C ALA A 170 -6.18 -11.59 9.87
N LEU A 171 -4.85 -11.70 9.93
CA LEU A 171 -4.17 -12.79 10.64
C LEU A 171 -4.42 -12.75 12.15
N SER A 172 -4.64 -11.58 12.76
CA SER A 172 -4.91 -11.45 14.19
C SER A 172 -6.20 -12.14 14.62
N TYR A 173 -7.17 -12.29 13.73
CA TYR A 173 -8.41 -13.04 14.02
C TYR A 173 -8.17 -14.56 14.12
N VAL A 174 -7.16 -15.05 13.44
CA VAL A 174 -6.77 -16.47 13.52
C VAL A 174 -5.86 -16.72 14.72
N SER A 175 -5.02 -15.76 15.10
CA SER A 175 -4.11 -15.88 16.24
C SER A 175 -4.76 -15.69 17.61
N GLY A 176 -6.07 -15.48 17.68
CA GLY A 176 -6.77 -15.21 18.94
C GLY A 176 -6.61 -13.77 19.43
N LYS A 177 -6.48 -12.83 18.52
CA LYS A 177 -6.26 -11.37 18.73
C LYS A 177 -4.85 -10.96 19.15
N GLU A 178 -3.89 -11.87 19.15
CA GLU A 178 -2.48 -11.49 19.25
C GLU A 178 -2.08 -10.73 17.98
N ILE A 179 -1.25 -9.70 18.13
CA ILE A 179 -0.71 -8.97 16.97
C ILE A 179 0.16 -9.93 16.18
N ALA A 180 -0.26 -10.23 14.94
CA ALA A 180 0.44 -11.16 14.09
C ALA A 180 1.88 -10.67 13.80
N THR A 181 2.85 -11.55 13.96
CA THR A 181 4.19 -11.36 13.40
C THR A 181 4.10 -11.63 11.91
N LEU A 182 4.47 -10.64 11.09
CA LEU A 182 4.43 -10.75 9.62
C LEU A 182 5.70 -10.13 9.07
N VAL A 183 6.38 -10.84 8.18
CA VAL A 183 7.60 -10.39 7.51
C VAL A 183 7.23 -9.81 6.14
N THR A 184 8.00 -8.83 5.68
CA THR A 184 7.87 -8.29 4.34
C THR A 184 8.79 -9.05 3.36
N PRO A 185 8.31 -9.32 2.13
CA PRO A 185 6.94 -9.13 1.67
C PRO A 185 5.97 -10.13 2.29
N ALA A 186 4.72 -9.69 2.54
CA ALA A 186 3.61 -10.55 2.96
C ALA A 186 3.15 -11.43 1.79
N SER A 187 4.05 -12.28 1.29
CA SER A 187 3.76 -13.20 0.21
C SER A 187 2.76 -14.27 0.64
N GLY A 188 2.11 -14.93 -0.31
CA GLY A 188 1.21 -16.05 -0.01
C GLY A 188 1.91 -17.16 0.81
N GLU A 189 3.21 -17.37 0.60
CA GLU A 189 4.03 -18.30 1.39
C GLU A 189 4.15 -17.85 2.85
N GLU A 190 4.46 -16.57 3.09
CA GLU A 190 4.54 -16.00 4.44
C GLU A 190 3.19 -16.05 5.14
N ILE A 191 2.11 -15.63 4.48
CA ILE A 191 0.75 -15.66 5.02
C ILE A 191 0.37 -17.10 5.41
N LEU A 192 0.58 -18.07 4.53
CA LEU A 192 0.27 -19.47 4.81
C LEU A 192 1.10 -20.03 5.97
N SER A 193 2.37 -19.60 6.06
CA SER A 193 3.25 -19.98 7.18
C SER A 193 2.67 -19.49 8.51
N ARG A 194 2.22 -18.23 8.58
CA ARG A 194 1.62 -17.66 9.79
C ARG A 194 0.28 -18.33 10.14
N LEU A 195 -0.56 -18.56 9.15
CA LEU A 195 -1.82 -19.28 9.34
C LEU A 195 -1.59 -20.68 9.91
N THR A 196 -0.56 -21.37 9.42
CA THR A 196 -0.18 -22.70 9.89
C THR A 196 0.34 -22.65 11.33
N GLU A 197 1.22 -21.69 11.63
CA GLU A 197 1.73 -21.46 12.98
C GLU A 197 0.60 -21.28 13.98
N TYR A 198 -0.37 -20.40 13.68
CA TYR A 198 -1.46 -20.11 14.61
C TYR A 198 -2.41 -21.31 14.80
N LYS A 199 -2.70 -22.04 13.73
CA LYS A 199 -3.51 -23.27 13.83
C LYS A 199 -2.83 -24.33 14.68
N LEU A 200 -1.53 -24.56 14.50
CA LEU A 200 -0.76 -25.53 15.28
C LEU A 200 -0.65 -25.08 16.75
N LYS A 201 -0.38 -23.80 17.01
CA LYS A 201 -0.34 -23.24 18.36
C LYS A 201 -1.68 -23.41 19.08
N ALA A 202 -2.79 -23.15 18.40
CA ALA A 202 -4.13 -23.35 18.94
C ALA A 202 -4.44 -24.81 19.26
N ALA A 203 -3.86 -25.75 18.50
CA ALA A 203 -3.97 -27.19 18.72
C ALA A 203 -2.96 -27.74 19.76
N GLY A 204 -2.10 -26.89 20.35
CA GLY A 204 -1.04 -27.31 21.26
C GLY A 204 0.09 -28.09 20.58
N LEU A 205 0.23 -27.96 19.27
CA LEU A 205 1.24 -28.66 18.47
C LEU A 205 2.46 -27.76 18.21
N PRO A 206 3.68 -28.32 18.13
CA PRO A 206 4.87 -27.55 17.82
C PRO A 206 4.84 -27.04 16.38
N PHE A 207 5.26 -25.80 16.19
CA PHE A 207 5.49 -25.20 14.89
C PHE A 207 6.99 -25.03 14.67
N THR A 208 7.49 -25.54 13.56
CA THR A 208 8.84 -25.26 13.09
C THR A 208 8.71 -24.32 11.88
N PRO A 209 9.21 -23.08 11.97
CA PRO A 209 9.20 -22.16 10.83
C PRO A 209 9.87 -22.83 9.62
N TRP A 210 9.36 -22.56 8.45
CA TRP A 210 10.04 -23.00 7.24
C TRP A 210 11.41 -22.35 7.19
N PRO A 211 12.49 -23.13 7.04
CA PRO A 211 13.82 -22.55 7.03
C PRO A 211 13.93 -21.61 5.84
N ALA A 212 14.30 -20.36 6.11
CA ALA A 212 14.53 -19.34 5.08
C ALA A 212 15.62 -19.80 4.08
N GLU A 213 16.42 -20.76 4.45
CA GLU A 213 17.56 -21.28 3.71
C GLU A 213 17.34 -22.65 3.05
N ALA A 214 16.12 -23.20 3.10
CA ALA A 214 15.87 -24.51 2.50
C ALA A 214 16.07 -24.48 0.99
N GLY A 215 17.28 -24.78 0.57
CA GLY A 215 17.79 -24.65 -0.78
C GLY A 215 17.13 -25.54 -1.85
N SER A 216 16.12 -26.34 -1.53
CA SER A 216 15.39 -27.09 -2.54
C SER A 216 13.89 -26.90 -2.43
N VAL A 217 13.23 -26.68 -3.56
CA VAL A 217 11.76 -26.65 -3.70
C VAL A 217 11.14 -27.94 -3.15
N LEU A 218 11.84 -29.07 -3.30
CA LEU A 218 11.41 -30.38 -2.84
C LEU A 218 11.37 -30.45 -1.29
N GLN A 219 12.35 -29.88 -0.61
CA GLN A 219 12.43 -29.88 0.84
C GLN A 219 11.36 -28.99 1.47
N ARG A 220 11.04 -27.86 0.82
CA ARG A 220 9.90 -27.00 1.18
C ARG A 220 8.57 -27.72 0.95
N ALA A 221 8.41 -28.41 -0.19
CA ALA A 221 7.21 -29.18 -0.50
C ALA A 221 6.99 -30.33 0.53
N MET A 222 8.05 -31.01 0.94
CA MET A 222 7.99 -32.06 1.96
C MET A 222 7.68 -31.53 3.36
N SER A 223 8.21 -30.34 3.72
CA SER A 223 7.87 -29.68 4.99
C SER A 223 6.41 -29.20 5.00
N ARG A 224 5.93 -28.70 3.85
CA ARG A 224 4.51 -28.36 3.64
C ARG A 224 3.61 -29.59 3.78
N ALA A 225 3.96 -30.69 3.13
CA ALA A 225 3.19 -31.93 3.16
C ALA A 225 3.08 -32.50 4.59
N LYS A 226 4.16 -32.44 5.38
CA LYS A 226 4.14 -32.85 6.80
C LYS A 226 3.26 -31.93 7.67
N GLY A 227 3.36 -30.61 7.47
CA GLY A 227 2.50 -29.65 8.16
C GLY A 227 1.03 -29.80 7.77
N TYR A 228 0.76 -30.09 6.51
CA TYR A 228 -0.59 -30.30 6.00
C TYR A 228 -1.22 -31.61 6.53
N SER A 229 -0.44 -32.69 6.62
CA SER A 229 -0.88 -33.96 7.23
C SER A 229 -1.25 -33.78 8.70
N LEU A 230 -0.41 -33.09 9.49
CA LEU A 230 -0.69 -32.81 10.89
C LEU A 230 -1.94 -31.92 11.08
N ILE A 231 -2.22 -31.01 10.15
CA ILE A 231 -3.42 -30.16 10.17
C ILE A 231 -4.66 -30.98 9.81
N GLN A 232 -4.59 -31.86 8.81
CA GLN A 232 -5.72 -32.73 8.45
C GLN A 232 -6.11 -33.68 9.59
N ASP A 233 -5.12 -34.24 10.26
CA ASP A 233 -5.36 -35.16 11.39
C ASP A 233 -5.96 -34.41 12.59
N SER A 234 -5.62 -33.13 12.80
CA SER A 234 -6.18 -32.34 13.90
C SER A 234 -7.54 -31.69 13.57
N VAL A 235 -7.81 -31.43 12.28
CA VAL A 235 -9.06 -30.80 11.79
C VAL A 235 -10.19 -31.81 11.65
N SER A 236 -9.91 -33.11 11.51
CA SER A 236 -10.96 -34.17 11.57
C SER A 236 -11.70 -34.20 12.90
N ALA A 237 -11.20 -33.52 13.93
CA ALA A 237 -11.86 -33.42 15.25
C ALA A 237 -12.64 -32.10 15.45
N ALA A 238 -12.50 -31.11 14.59
CA ALA A 238 -13.21 -29.83 14.67
C ALA A 238 -13.91 -29.57 13.35
N THR A 239 -15.24 -29.68 13.33
CA THR A 239 -16.12 -29.40 12.18
C THR A 239 -15.91 -27.94 11.74
N LEU A 240 -15.05 -27.72 10.74
CA LEU A 240 -14.89 -26.43 10.10
C LEU A 240 -15.90 -26.36 8.96
N ALA A 241 -16.85 -25.42 9.02
CA ALA A 241 -17.80 -25.15 7.96
C ALA A 241 -17.06 -24.76 6.67
N GLU A 242 -17.36 -25.44 5.57
CA GLU A 242 -16.89 -25.07 4.23
C GLU A 242 -17.50 -23.69 3.90
N GLY A 243 -16.67 -22.75 3.51
CA GLY A 243 -17.12 -21.50 2.92
C GLY A 243 -16.82 -20.21 3.66
N ASP A 244 -16.16 -20.22 4.83
CA ASP A 244 -15.91 -18.98 5.58
C ASP A 244 -14.80 -18.12 4.96
N THR A 245 -15.23 -17.12 4.20
CA THR A 245 -14.40 -16.02 3.72
C THR A 245 -14.50 -14.86 4.72
N ILE A 246 -13.39 -14.41 5.27
CA ILE A 246 -13.38 -13.29 6.23
C ILE A 246 -13.08 -12.00 5.48
N LYS A 247 -14.08 -11.12 5.33
CA LYS A 247 -13.91 -9.74 4.88
C LYS A 247 -13.73 -8.83 6.09
N ILE A 248 -12.63 -8.10 6.15
CA ILE A 248 -12.34 -7.23 7.30
C ILE A 248 -11.97 -5.84 6.80
N PRO A 249 -12.75 -4.80 7.10
CA PRO A 249 -12.35 -3.41 6.87
C PRO A 249 -11.31 -2.99 7.93
N VAL A 250 -10.21 -2.39 7.49
CA VAL A 250 -9.18 -1.86 8.39
C VAL A 250 -9.04 -0.37 8.18
N THR A 251 -9.34 0.38 9.23
CA THR A 251 -9.06 1.82 9.29
C THR A 251 -7.67 2.01 9.92
N VAL A 252 -6.71 2.52 9.17
CA VAL A 252 -5.41 2.92 9.71
C VAL A 252 -5.47 4.40 10.05
N ASN A 253 -5.54 4.71 11.33
CA ASN A 253 -5.37 6.09 11.81
C ASN A 253 -3.89 6.46 11.71
N GLY A 254 -3.56 7.40 10.83
CA GLY A 254 -2.22 7.99 10.78
C GLY A 254 -1.96 8.82 12.05
N ASN A 255 -1.16 8.31 12.97
CA ASN A 255 -0.68 9.09 14.09
C ASN A 255 0.40 10.08 13.62
N GLY A 256 -0.01 11.30 13.32
CA GLY A 256 0.89 12.44 13.38
C GLY A 256 1.12 12.80 14.84
N ALA A 257 2.34 12.70 15.31
CA ALA A 257 2.71 13.17 16.64
C ALA A 257 2.54 14.72 16.71
N GLY A 258 1.50 15.16 17.36
CA GLY A 258 1.27 16.56 17.73
C GLY A 258 0.86 16.62 19.19
N ASN A 259 1.75 17.10 20.05
CA ASN A 259 1.43 17.45 21.43
C ASN A 259 0.45 18.62 21.46
N GLY A 260 -0.68 18.48 22.14
CA GLY A 260 -1.61 19.55 22.39
C GLY A 260 -2.90 18.99 22.98
N GLU A 261 -2.98 18.95 24.29
CA GLU A 261 -4.20 18.69 25.04
C GLU A 261 -5.17 19.86 24.87
N GLU A 262 -6.40 19.57 24.38
CA GLU A 262 -7.64 20.21 24.88
C GLU A 262 -8.85 19.35 24.46
N PRO A 263 -9.82 19.14 25.35
CA PRO A 263 -10.98 18.31 25.06
C PRO A 263 -12.08 19.15 24.41
N LEU A 264 -12.41 18.87 23.16
CA LEU A 264 -13.62 19.39 22.53
C LEU A 264 -14.80 18.44 22.78
N ASN A 265 -15.63 18.83 23.72
CA ASN A 265 -16.99 18.35 23.91
C ASN A 265 -17.85 18.91 22.77
N GLY A 266 -18.44 18.06 21.93
CA GLY A 266 -19.32 18.49 20.84
C GLY A 266 -20.12 17.32 20.29
N THR A 267 -21.23 17.01 20.94
CA THR A 267 -22.30 16.18 20.41
C THR A 267 -22.90 16.81 19.17
N ASN A 268 -22.81 16.14 18.02
CA ASN A 268 -23.87 16.20 17.00
C ASN A 268 -23.80 14.94 16.14
N GLY A 269 -24.74 14.03 16.40
CA GLY A 269 -25.04 12.90 15.56
C GLY A 269 -25.81 13.36 14.33
N SER A 270 -25.34 13.00 13.17
CA SER A 270 -26.18 12.81 11.99
C SER A 270 -25.86 11.43 11.42
N ALA A 271 -26.69 10.47 11.78
CA ALA A 271 -26.72 9.16 11.15
C ALA A 271 -27.18 9.32 9.70
N LEU A 272 -26.32 9.03 8.75
CA LEU A 272 -26.71 8.79 7.38
C LEU A 272 -27.46 7.46 7.35
N LYS A 273 -28.77 7.52 7.12
CA LYS A 273 -29.63 6.35 6.83
C LYS A 273 -29.19 5.81 5.46
N ALA A 274 -28.74 4.57 5.42
CA ALA A 274 -28.64 3.80 4.18
C ALA A 274 -30.06 3.67 3.57
N SER A 275 -30.15 3.82 2.25
CA SER A 275 -31.39 3.65 1.51
C SER A 275 -31.83 2.19 1.50
N GLU A 276 -33.13 1.93 1.49
CA GLU A 276 -33.72 0.60 1.52
C GLU A 276 -33.26 -0.33 0.37
N ASP A 277 -32.70 0.22 -0.70
CA ASP A 277 -32.20 -0.52 -1.86
C ASP A 277 -30.90 -1.29 -1.58
N GLU A 278 -30.11 -0.94 -0.53
CA GLU A 278 -28.90 -1.66 -0.15
C GLU A 278 -29.17 -2.93 0.70
N GLN A 279 -30.35 -3.07 1.26
CA GLN A 279 -30.71 -4.24 2.06
C GLN A 279 -31.20 -5.42 1.20
N GLU A 280 -31.70 -5.17 -0.01
CA GLU A 280 -32.18 -6.22 -0.90
C GLU A 280 -31.04 -6.96 -1.62
N LEU A 281 -29.93 -6.26 -1.90
CA LEU A 281 -28.72 -6.85 -2.50
C LEU A 281 -27.91 -7.74 -1.56
N ALA A 282 -28.05 -7.56 -0.26
CA ALA A 282 -27.35 -8.39 0.74
C ALA A 282 -28.03 -9.75 0.97
N THR A 283 -29.27 -9.92 0.53
CA THR A 283 -30.05 -11.14 0.75
C THR A 283 -29.92 -12.13 -0.43
N GLU A 284 -29.55 -11.68 -1.62
CA GLU A 284 -29.34 -12.55 -2.80
C GLU A 284 -27.93 -13.16 -2.89
N ALA A 285 -26.98 -12.70 -2.08
CA ALA A 285 -25.60 -13.24 -2.06
C ALA A 285 -25.39 -14.36 -1.02
N ALA A 286 -26.47 -14.85 -0.39
CA ALA A 286 -26.43 -15.87 0.67
C ALA A 286 -27.16 -17.17 0.28
N ILE A 287 -27.15 -17.54 -1.02
CA ILE A 287 -27.59 -18.87 -1.49
C ILE A 287 -26.45 -19.51 -2.29
#